data_0a396692a225e30c98990a4093be9a3f
#
_entry.id   0a396692a225e30c98990a4093be9a3f
#
_cell.length_a   1.000
_cell.length_b   1.000
_cell.length_c   1.000
_cell.angle_alpha   90.00
_cell.angle_beta   90.00
_cell.angle_gamma   90.00
#
_symmetry.space_group_name_H-M   'P 1'
#
loop_
_entity.id
_entity.type
_entity.pdbx_description
1 polymer ?
#
loop_
_entity_poly.entity_id
_entity_poly.type
_entity_poly.pdbx_seq_one_letter_code
_entity_poly.pdbx_strand_id
1 'polypeptide(L)'
;MSEAIAYINDQYVPASEAKVSILEPTFTKSDVVYDTISATDRSIFRLEDHLDRFENSCKVMQITPPYTRSEISTIVANCIDRTGLDDTCTTIMGTRGPYKDISSRDPRNCSNGLIVLSVPYYYVIPKERAKNGINLSIVENKRVPAESVDARVKNFNWMDLTRGLLESYDKGGDSALLCTPDGKLSEGPGFNVWLAKNGTLKTPKGNLLEGITRRTVFELAAEIGIKTIETDIYPDELREADEAFTTTTAGALASVVEIDSKPLGNGAPGLLTSQLSELYWKKRKDGWYGTHVDDLLEQ
;
A
#
# COMPACT_ATOMS: atom_id res chain seq x y z
N MET A 1 -26.65 -8.14 -0.31
CA MET A 1 -25.36 -7.89 -0.96
C MET A 1 -24.48 -7.28 0.11
N SER A 2 -23.28 -7.84 0.34
CA SER A 2 -22.28 -7.24 1.22
C SER A 2 -21.93 -5.86 0.68
N GLU A 3 -22.09 -4.83 1.49
CA GLU A 3 -21.91 -3.45 1.07
C GLU A 3 -20.63 -2.88 1.69
N ALA A 4 -19.88 -2.11 0.92
CA ALA A 4 -18.76 -1.36 1.45
C ALA A 4 -19.25 -0.36 2.50
N ILE A 5 -18.57 -0.27 3.63
CA ILE A 5 -18.93 0.56 4.78
C ILE A 5 -17.89 1.66 4.98
N ALA A 6 -18.35 2.86 5.21
CA ALA A 6 -17.51 3.98 5.60
C ALA A 6 -17.88 4.49 7.01
N TYR A 7 -16.85 4.90 7.76
CA TYR A 7 -16.98 5.75 8.93
C TYR A 7 -16.58 7.16 8.55
N ILE A 8 -17.51 8.09 8.69
CA ILE A 8 -17.30 9.51 8.36
C ILE A 8 -18.24 10.36 9.20
N ASN A 9 -17.79 11.52 9.69
CA ASN A 9 -18.59 12.42 10.52
C ASN A 9 -19.27 11.70 11.71
N ASP A 10 -18.50 10.88 12.42
CA ASP A 10 -18.93 10.09 13.60
C ASP A 10 -20.04 9.07 13.32
N GLN A 11 -20.23 8.67 12.06
CA GLN A 11 -21.27 7.74 11.65
C GLN A 11 -20.75 6.63 10.74
N TYR A 12 -21.29 5.43 10.92
CA TYR A 12 -21.13 4.31 9.99
C TYR A 12 -22.23 4.38 8.94
N VAL A 13 -21.85 4.48 7.68
CA VAL A 13 -22.76 4.61 6.55
C VAL A 13 -22.35 3.67 5.42
N PRO A 14 -23.30 3.26 4.55
CA PRO A 14 -22.92 2.68 3.26
C PRO A 14 -21.92 3.58 2.53
N ALA A 15 -20.88 3.01 1.91
CA ALA A 15 -19.86 3.81 1.24
C ALA A 15 -20.43 4.69 0.11
N SER A 16 -21.55 4.26 -0.50
CA SER A 16 -22.28 5.04 -1.51
C SER A 16 -22.90 6.35 -0.97
N GLU A 17 -23.11 6.43 0.35
CA GLU A 17 -23.66 7.61 1.03
C GLU A 17 -22.57 8.51 1.65
N ALA A 18 -21.35 8.01 1.77
CA ALA A 18 -20.22 8.78 2.30
C ALA A 18 -19.85 9.94 1.37
N LYS A 19 -19.80 11.15 1.90
CA LYS A 19 -19.55 12.37 1.13
C LYS A 19 -18.53 13.26 1.82
N VAL A 20 -17.56 13.75 1.03
CA VAL A 20 -16.59 14.77 1.44
C VAL A 20 -16.97 16.09 0.79
N SER A 21 -16.89 17.18 1.55
CA SER A 21 -17.16 18.51 1.01
C SER A 21 -16.14 18.90 -0.06
N ILE A 22 -16.60 19.48 -1.18
CA ILE A 22 -15.73 20.04 -2.20
C ILE A 22 -14.88 21.24 -1.71
N LEU A 23 -15.22 21.81 -0.55
CA LEU A 23 -14.46 22.88 0.09
C LEU A 23 -13.29 22.39 0.94
N GLU A 24 -13.25 21.08 1.20
CA GLU A 24 -12.25 20.50 2.07
C GLU A 24 -10.87 20.38 1.38
N PRO A 25 -9.77 20.80 2.04
CA PRO A 25 -8.41 20.63 1.52
C PRO A 25 -8.06 19.18 1.17
N THR A 26 -8.62 18.20 1.84
CA THR A 26 -8.50 16.78 1.53
C THR A 26 -8.84 16.52 0.05
N PHE A 27 -9.95 17.05 -0.43
CA PHE A 27 -10.36 16.92 -1.84
C PHE A 27 -9.60 17.89 -2.76
N THR A 28 -9.48 19.18 -2.38
CA THR A 28 -8.98 20.22 -3.29
C THR A 28 -7.47 20.30 -3.38
N LYS A 29 -6.73 19.70 -2.41
CA LYS A 29 -5.27 19.81 -2.30
C LYS A 29 -4.58 18.47 -2.01
N SER A 30 -5.32 17.36 -1.97
CA SER A 30 -4.80 16.05 -1.53
C SER A 30 -4.15 16.10 -0.14
N ASP A 31 -4.62 17.02 0.75
CA ASP A 31 -4.08 17.20 2.10
C ASP A 31 -4.69 16.17 3.05
N VAL A 32 -4.21 14.92 2.88
CA VAL A 32 -4.68 13.74 3.56
C VAL A 32 -3.56 12.71 3.63
N VAL A 33 -3.47 12.00 4.73
CA VAL A 33 -2.64 10.81 4.89
C VAL A 33 -3.53 9.59 5.04
N TYR A 34 -3.04 8.42 4.65
CA TYR A 34 -3.84 7.21 4.76
C TYR A 34 -2.98 5.99 5.05
N ASP A 35 -3.62 4.93 5.49
CA ASP A 35 -3.04 3.59 5.48
C ASP A 35 -4.08 2.58 5.01
N THR A 36 -3.62 1.50 4.39
CA THR A 36 -4.50 0.43 3.93
C THR A 36 -4.06 -0.86 4.59
N ILE A 37 -4.99 -1.47 5.30
CA ILE A 37 -4.85 -2.76 5.97
C ILE A 37 -5.67 -3.81 5.22
N SER A 38 -5.35 -5.08 5.42
CA SER A 38 -6.13 -6.18 4.87
C SER A 38 -6.48 -7.20 5.95
N ALA A 39 -7.73 -7.63 5.96
CA ALA A 39 -8.20 -8.77 6.73
C ALA A 39 -8.47 -9.96 5.80
N THR A 40 -8.18 -11.17 6.27
CA THR A 40 -8.59 -12.44 5.65
C THR A 40 -9.08 -13.35 6.78
N ASP A 41 -10.18 -14.07 6.55
CA ASP A 41 -10.84 -14.83 7.60
C ASP A 41 -11.09 -13.98 8.87
N ARG A 42 -11.50 -12.71 8.71
CA ARG A 42 -11.69 -11.70 9.78
C ARG A 42 -10.43 -11.39 10.60
N SER A 43 -9.25 -11.85 10.18
CA SER A 43 -7.97 -11.57 10.83
C SER A 43 -7.22 -10.45 10.11
N ILE A 44 -7.04 -9.32 10.79
CA ILE A 44 -6.30 -8.14 10.31
C ILE A 44 -4.81 -8.42 10.41
N PHE A 45 -4.10 -8.34 9.29
CA PHE A 45 -2.66 -8.59 9.29
C PHE A 45 -1.87 -7.35 9.66
N ARG A 46 -1.00 -7.46 10.69
CA ARG A 46 -0.07 -6.42 11.15
C ARG A 46 -0.75 -5.08 11.46
N LEU A 47 -1.90 -5.12 12.14
CA LEU A 47 -2.65 -3.90 12.49
C LEU A 47 -1.75 -2.85 13.16
N GLU A 48 -0.96 -3.25 14.15
CA GLU A 48 -0.09 -2.34 14.90
C GLU A 48 0.95 -1.65 14.00
N ASP A 49 1.60 -2.40 13.11
CA ASP A 49 2.58 -1.84 12.16
C ASP A 49 1.94 -0.81 11.20
N HIS A 50 0.69 -1.06 10.78
CA HIS A 50 -0.07 -0.14 9.94
C HIS A 50 -0.49 1.11 10.71
N LEU A 51 -0.91 0.98 11.95
CA LEU A 51 -1.25 2.11 12.82
C LEU A 51 -0.01 2.95 13.15
N ASP A 52 1.14 2.34 13.43
CA ASP A 52 2.40 3.07 13.63
C ASP A 52 2.76 3.93 12.41
N ARG A 53 2.62 3.37 11.21
CA ARG A 53 2.90 4.10 9.96
C ARG A 53 1.88 5.21 9.71
N PHE A 54 0.60 4.96 9.99
CA PHE A 54 -0.47 5.96 9.90
C PHE A 54 -0.22 7.13 10.84
N GLU A 55 0.05 6.87 12.13
CA GLU A 55 0.35 7.88 13.14
C GLU A 55 1.60 8.68 12.77
N ASN A 56 2.64 8.01 12.26
CA ASN A 56 3.85 8.68 11.79
C ASN A 56 3.57 9.61 10.60
N SER A 57 2.74 9.17 9.64
CA SER A 57 2.29 10.01 8.51
C SER A 57 1.47 11.21 9.01
N CYS A 58 0.56 11.00 9.95
CA CYS A 58 -0.21 12.07 10.60
C CYS A 58 0.70 13.09 11.27
N LYS A 59 1.69 12.62 12.05
CA LYS A 59 2.65 13.46 12.76
C LYS A 59 3.45 14.34 11.79
N VAL A 60 3.99 13.78 10.71
CA VAL A 60 4.76 14.55 9.72
C VAL A 60 3.90 15.64 9.07
N MET A 61 2.66 15.32 8.73
CA MET A 61 1.73 16.25 8.10
C MET A 61 1.00 17.17 9.11
N GLN A 62 1.27 17.03 10.42
CA GLN A 62 0.58 17.76 11.47
C GLN A 62 -0.95 17.66 11.35
N ILE A 63 -1.43 16.44 11.12
CA ILE A 63 -2.85 16.06 11.14
C ILE A 63 -3.07 15.30 12.44
N THR A 64 -4.07 15.72 13.21
CA THR A 64 -4.42 15.09 14.48
C THR A 64 -5.88 14.67 14.44
N PRO A 65 -6.20 13.44 13.99
CA PRO A 65 -7.56 12.92 14.06
C PRO A 65 -8.05 12.94 15.51
N PRO A 66 -9.37 13.21 15.75
CA PRO A 66 -9.90 13.39 17.10
C PRO A 66 -10.19 12.06 17.83
N TYR A 67 -9.35 11.04 17.60
CA TYR A 67 -9.52 9.69 18.15
C TYR A 67 -8.19 9.14 18.64
N THR A 68 -8.23 8.38 19.70
CA THR A 68 -7.11 7.58 20.20
C THR A 68 -6.86 6.38 19.28
N ARG A 69 -5.68 5.78 19.39
CA ARG A 69 -5.32 4.56 18.65
C ARG A 69 -6.33 3.41 18.90
N SER A 70 -6.75 3.21 20.14
CA SER A 70 -7.75 2.18 20.47
C SER A 70 -9.09 2.46 19.81
N GLU A 71 -9.58 3.71 19.83
CA GLU A 71 -10.80 4.10 19.15
C GLU A 71 -10.69 3.89 17.63
N ILE A 72 -9.56 4.22 17.01
CA ILE A 72 -9.33 3.96 15.58
C ILE A 72 -9.39 2.46 15.29
N SER A 73 -8.77 1.62 16.13
CA SER A 73 -8.81 0.16 15.98
C SER A 73 -10.24 -0.37 16.07
N THR A 74 -11.02 0.11 17.03
CA THR A 74 -12.45 -0.24 17.20
C THR A 74 -13.29 0.23 16.00
N ILE A 75 -13.03 1.44 15.47
CA ILE A 75 -13.74 1.96 14.28
C ILE A 75 -13.41 1.08 13.07
N VAL A 76 -12.16 0.66 12.88
CA VAL A 76 -11.72 -0.26 11.82
C VAL A 76 -12.46 -1.58 11.93
N ALA A 77 -12.48 -2.20 13.12
CA ALA A 77 -13.17 -3.46 13.38
C ALA A 77 -14.67 -3.36 13.08
N ASN A 78 -15.33 -2.29 13.53
CA ASN A 78 -16.74 -2.03 13.25
C ASN A 78 -17.01 -1.82 11.75
N CYS A 79 -16.12 -1.14 11.00
CA CYS A 79 -16.28 -1.01 9.56
C CYS A 79 -16.21 -2.38 8.88
N ILE A 80 -15.25 -3.23 9.26
CA ILE A 80 -15.11 -4.59 8.72
C ILE A 80 -16.34 -5.43 9.05
N ASP A 81 -16.74 -5.48 10.32
CA ASP A 81 -17.86 -6.29 10.80
C ASP A 81 -19.17 -5.93 10.06
N ARG A 82 -19.46 -4.65 9.91
CA ARG A 82 -20.65 -4.15 9.23
C ARG A 82 -20.72 -4.46 7.73
N THR A 83 -19.58 -4.79 7.08
CA THR A 83 -19.60 -5.29 5.69
C THR A 83 -20.22 -6.67 5.58
N GLY A 84 -20.19 -7.47 6.66
CA GLY A 84 -20.57 -8.88 6.65
C GLY A 84 -19.61 -9.77 5.85
N LEU A 85 -18.37 -9.32 5.62
CA LEU A 85 -17.36 -10.04 4.85
C LEU A 85 -16.21 -10.53 5.75
N ASP A 86 -15.67 -11.70 5.42
CA ASP A 86 -14.49 -12.25 6.08
C ASP A 86 -13.19 -11.66 5.53
N ASP A 87 -13.19 -11.34 4.22
CA ASP A 87 -12.03 -10.79 3.52
C ASP A 87 -12.30 -9.34 3.09
N THR A 88 -11.49 -8.40 3.58
CA THR A 88 -11.64 -6.97 3.31
C THR A 88 -10.31 -6.27 3.10
N CYS A 89 -10.35 -5.14 2.39
CA CYS A 89 -9.34 -4.09 2.45
C CYS A 89 -9.95 -2.86 3.12
N THR A 90 -9.29 -2.35 4.15
CA THR A 90 -9.77 -1.20 4.91
C THR A 90 -8.76 -0.06 4.84
N THR A 91 -9.20 1.11 4.40
CA THR A 91 -8.37 2.32 4.32
C THR A 91 -8.74 3.26 5.46
N ILE A 92 -7.74 3.63 6.26
CA ILE A 92 -7.82 4.63 7.32
C ILE A 92 -7.26 5.93 6.74
N MET A 93 -8.00 7.04 6.84
CA MET A 93 -7.61 8.34 6.31
C MET A 93 -7.65 9.40 7.40
N GLY A 94 -6.51 10.03 7.65
CA GLY A 94 -6.41 11.23 8.48
C GLY A 94 -6.52 12.46 7.58
N THR A 95 -7.59 13.24 7.72
CA THR A 95 -7.92 14.35 6.83
C THR A 95 -7.52 15.68 7.44
N ARG A 96 -7.12 16.65 6.59
CA ARG A 96 -6.97 18.03 7.04
C ARG A 96 -8.28 18.58 7.58
N GLY A 97 -9.39 18.12 7.04
CA GLY A 97 -10.73 18.57 7.40
C GLY A 97 -11.07 19.98 6.91
N PRO A 98 -12.31 20.44 7.15
CA PRO A 98 -12.76 21.75 6.69
C PRO A 98 -12.05 22.88 7.45
N TYR A 99 -11.91 24.03 6.78
CA TYR A 99 -11.49 25.26 7.44
C TYR A 99 -12.52 25.70 8.49
N LYS A 100 -12.05 26.06 9.69
CA LYS A 100 -12.89 26.66 10.74
C LYS A 100 -13.41 28.05 10.33
N ASP A 101 -12.62 28.74 9.49
CA ASP A 101 -12.99 29.99 8.83
C ASP A 101 -12.67 29.84 7.34
N ILE A 102 -13.71 29.89 6.49
CA ILE A 102 -13.60 29.73 5.04
C ILE A 102 -12.74 30.81 4.36
N SER A 103 -12.57 31.96 4.99
CA SER A 103 -11.69 33.02 4.50
C SER A 103 -10.20 32.73 4.76
N SER A 104 -9.91 31.79 5.67
CA SER A 104 -8.53 31.38 5.99
C SER A 104 -7.93 30.48 4.91
N ARG A 105 -6.62 30.64 4.69
CA ARG A 105 -5.81 29.70 3.90
C ARG A 105 -4.77 28.95 4.74
N ASP A 106 -4.77 29.19 6.05
CA ASP A 106 -3.85 28.57 6.98
C ASP A 106 -4.29 27.12 7.27
N PRO A 107 -3.48 26.09 6.91
CA PRO A 107 -3.84 24.68 7.14
C PRO A 107 -3.97 24.32 8.62
N ARG A 108 -3.40 25.13 9.53
CA ARG A 108 -3.54 24.97 10.98
C ARG A 108 -4.96 25.36 11.47
N ASN A 109 -5.68 26.13 10.67
CA ASN A 109 -7.04 26.56 10.96
C ASN A 109 -8.08 25.61 10.34
N CYS A 110 -7.84 24.31 10.45
CA CYS A 110 -8.74 23.26 9.98
C CYS A 110 -9.18 22.38 11.16
N SER A 111 -10.31 21.70 10.99
CA SER A 111 -10.81 20.69 11.92
C SER A 111 -10.45 19.31 11.41
N ASN A 112 -9.31 18.76 11.87
CA ASN A 112 -8.86 17.46 11.41
C ASN A 112 -9.91 16.38 11.68
N GLY A 113 -9.98 15.41 10.77
CA GLY A 113 -10.97 14.33 10.83
C GLY A 113 -10.36 12.96 10.56
N LEU A 114 -11.20 11.95 10.74
CA LEU A 114 -10.92 10.56 10.41
C LEU A 114 -12.00 10.06 9.45
N ILE A 115 -11.58 9.35 8.41
CA ILE A 115 -12.45 8.57 7.56
C ILE A 115 -11.88 7.14 7.52
N VAL A 116 -12.75 6.14 7.69
CA VAL A 116 -12.38 4.74 7.52
C VAL A 116 -13.29 4.14 6.46
N LEU A 117 -12.73 3.46 5.48
CA LEU A 117 -13.48 2.82 4.40
C LEU A 117 -13.09 1.34 4.32
N SER A 118 -14.04 0.45 4.57
CA SER A 118 -13.89 -1.00 4.39
C SER A 118 -14.66 -1.46 3.16
N VAL A 119 -13.94 -2.17 2.27
CA VAL A 119 -14.46 -2.69 1.00
C VAL A 119 -14.14 -4.18 0.89
N PRO A 120 -14.83 -4.94 0.01
CA PRO A 120 -14.41 -6.30 -0.32
C PRO A 120 -12.92 -6.35 -0.67
N TYR A 121 -12.24 -7.46 -0.29
CA TYR A 121 -10.81 -7.62 -0.61
C TYR A 121 -10.57 -7.46 -2.10
N TYR A 122 -9.67 -6.57 -2.45
CA TYR A 122 -9.22 -6.38 -3.83
C TYR A 122 -7.73 -6.67 -3.96
N TYR A 123 -7.26 -6.87 -5.18
CA TYR A 123 -5.86 -7.09 -5.50
C TYR A 123 -5.33 -5.91 -6.31
N VAL A 124 -4.20 -5.31 -5.86
CA VAL A 124 -3.50 -4.27 -6.64
C VAL A 124 -3.05 -4.83 -7.99
N ILE A 125 -2.51 -6.05 -7.98
CA ILE A 125 -2.29 -6.84 -9.19
C ILE A 125 -3.37 -7.92 -9.23
N PRO A 126 -4.23 -8.00 -10.26
CA PRO A 126 -5.30 -9.00 -10.32
C PRO A 126 -4.78 -10.41 -10.05
N LYS A 127 -5.53 -11.20 -9.25
CA LYS A 127 -5.10 -12.50 -8.73
C LYS A 127 -4.57 -13.45 -9.81
N GLU A 128 -5.26 -13.52 -10.94
CA GLU A 128 -4.83 -14.38 -12.07
C GLU A 128 -3.50 -13.92 -12.67
N ARG A 129 -3.29 -12.59 -12.75
CA ARG A 129 -2.02 -12.01 -13.20
C ARG A 129 -0.91 -12.26 -12.18
N ALA A 130 -1.18 -12.07 -10.89
CA ALA A 130 -0.21 -12.34 -9.84
C ALA A 130 0.30 -13.79 -9.86
N LYS A 131 -0.60 -14.76 -10.18
CA LYS A 131 -0.27 -16.18 -10.30
C LYS A 131 0.58 -16.51 -11.53
N ASN A 132 0.26 -15.92 -12.67
CA ASN A 132 0.91 -16.21 -13.95
C ASN A 132 2.15 -15.34 -14.20
N GLY A 133 2.32 -14.30 -13.41
CA GLY A 133 3.33 -13.27 -13.56
C GLY A 133 2.86 -12.07 -14.38
N ILE A 134 3.51 -10.92 -14.15
CA ILE A 134 3.17 -9.64 -14.79
C ILE A 134 4.30 -9.14 -15.67
N ASN A 135 3.93 -8.33 -16.68
CA ASN A 135 4.83 -7.47 -17.43
C ASN A 135 4.91 -6.11 -16.73
N LEU A 136 6.07 -5.79 -16.16
CA LEU A 136 6.30 -4.53 -15.45
C LEU A 136 7.05 -3.56 -16.36
N SER A 137 6.47 -2.41 -16.66
CA SER A 137 7.15 -1.38 -17.47
C SER A 137 7.94 -0.42 -16.60
N ILE A 138 9.23 -0.24 -16.90
CA ILE A 138 10.02 0.87 -16.33
C ILE A 138 9.71 2.11 -17.16
N VAL A 139 8.99 3.06 -16.54
CA VAL A 139 8.45 4.23 -17.24
C VAL A 139 9.40 5.42 -17.23
N GLU A 140 9.23 6.32 -18.20
CA GLU A 140 10.00 7.57 -18.29
C GLU A 140 9.58 8.58 -17.22
N ASN A 141 8.28 8.57 -16.87
CA ASN A 141 7.75 9.40 -15.80
C ASN A 141 8.46 9.08 -14.47
N LYS A 142 8.91 10.13 -13.78
CA LYS A 142 9.70 9.99 -12.54
C LYS A 142 8.86 10.17 -11.30
N ARG A 143 9.30 9.55 -10.20
CA ARG A 143 8.76 9.85 -8.87
C ARG A 143 9.00 11.32 -8.52
N VAL A 144 8.02 11.92 -7.84
CA VAL A 144 8.23 13.24 -7.22
C VAL A 144 9.43 13.15 -6.27
N PRO A 145 10.37 14.12 -6.30
CA PRO A 145 11.52 14.12 -5.38
C PRO A 145 11.07 14.09 -3.91
N ALA A 146 11.78 13.32 -3.08
CA ALA A 146 11.46 13.18 -1.65
C ALA A 146 11.52 14.50 -0.88
N GLU A 147 12.31 15.44 -1.35
CA GLU A 147 12.43 16.80 -0.81
C GLU A 147 11.13 17.63 -1.01
N SER A 148 10.30 17.25 -2.00
CA SER A 148 9.02 17.90 -2.28
C SER A 148 7.84 17.15 -1.67
N VAL A 149 7.80 15.83 -1.82
CA VAL A 149 6.79 14.95 -1.25
C VAL A 149 7.46 13.72 -0.68
N ASP A 150 7.56 13.64 0.64
CA ASP A 150 8.19 12.50 1.32
C ASP A 150 7.39 11.21 1.06
N ALA A 151 7.96 10.28 0.30
CA ALA A 151 7.33 9.02 -0.06
C ALA A 151 7.07 8.09 1.15
N ARG A 152 7.76 8.32 2.31
CA ARG A 152 7.52 7.59 3.56
C ARG A 152 6.21 7.99 4.21
N VAL A 153 5.72 9.20 3.92
CA VAL A 153 4.37 9.65 4.29
C VAL A 153 3.38 9.08 3.30
N LYS A 154 2.52 8.17 3.74
CA LYS A 154 1.52 7.59 2.85
C LYS A 154 0.39 8.60 2.60
N ASN A 155 0.33 9.16 1.40
CA ASN A 155 -0.51 10.31 1.03
C ASN A 155 -1.20 10.12 -0.33
N PHE A 156 -2.13 11.01 -0.69
CA PHE A 156 -2.88 10.97 -1.95
C PHE A 156 -2.24 11.75 -3.11
N ASN A 157 -0.97 12.15 -3.01
CA ASN A 157 -0.24 12.74 -4.13
C ASN A 157 0.19 11.66 -5.13
N TRP A 158 -0.77 11.18 -5.91
CA TRP A 158 -0.61 10.02 -6.80
C TRP A 158 -0.42 10.38 -8.27
N MET A 159 -0.30 11.66 -8.61
CA MET A 159 -0.28 12.08 -10.01
C MET A 159 0.89 11.46 -10.80
N ASP A 160 2.07 11.36 -10.19
CA ASP A 160 3.22 10.72 -10.82
C ASP A 160 3.00 9.21 -11.02
N LEU A 161 2.46 8.52 -10.02
CA LEU A 161 2.11 7.09 -10.09
C LEU A 161 1.04 6.83 -11.16
N THR A 162 -0.02 7.65 -11.19
CA THR A 162 -1.09 7.54 -12.19
C THR A 162 -0.57 7.78 -13.61
N ARG A 163 0.27 8.80 -13.81
CA ARG A 163 0.89 9.06 -15.12
C ARG A 163 1.79 7.91 -15.56
N GLY A 164 2.58 7.36 -14.63
CA GLY A 164 3.40 6.18 -14.90
C GLY A 164 2.55 4.97 -15.30
N LEU A 165 1.42 4.75 -14.61
CA LEU A 165 0.52 3.63 -14.92
C LEU A 165 -0.11 3.77 -16.31
N LEU A 166 -0.56 4.97 -16.69
CA LEU A 166 -1.09 5.24 -18.03
C LEU A 166 -0.01 5.00 -19.10
N GLU A 167 1.23 5.49 -18.88
CA GLU A 167 2.36 5.22 -19.77
C GLU A 167 2.64 3.73 -19.93
N SER A 168 2.57 2.97 -18.83
CA SER A 168 2.75 1.51 -18.87
C SER A 168 1.68 0.83 -19.70
N TYR A 169 0.41 1.20 -19.53
CA TYR A 169 -0.72 0.65 -20.30
C TYR A 169 -0.59 0.95 -21.79
N ASP A 170 -0.16 2.15 -22.16
CA ASP A 170 0.09 2.52 -23.55
C ASP A 170 1.20 1.67 -24.20
N LYS A 171 2.13 1.16 -23.37
CA LYS A 171 3.22 0.24 -23.79
C LYS A 171 2.86 -1.24 -23.68
N GLY A 172 1.63 -1.59 -23.25
CA GLY A 172 1.16 -2.97 -23.09
C GLY A 172 1.65 -3.64 -21.79
N GLY A 173 2.14 -2.87 -20.82
CA GLY A 173 2.49 -3.37 -19.50
C GLY A 173 1.28 -3.57 -18.58
N ASP A 174 1.41 -4.42 -17.59
CA ASP A 174 0.38 -4.65 -16.57
C ASP A 174 0.43 -3.61 -15.44
N SER A 175 1.61 -3.06 -15.16
CA SER A 175 1.82 -1.99 -14.20
C SER A 175 3.15 -1.27 -14.45
N ALA A 176 3.37 -0.16 -13.72
CA ALA A 176 4.52 0.71 -13.88
C ALA A 176 5.51 0.57 -12.72
N LEU A 177 6.79 0.68 -13.02
CA LEU A 177 7.85 0.93 -12.04
C LEU A 177 8.51 2.27 -12.34
N LEU A 178 8.47 3.18 -11.37
CA LEU A 178 9.02 4.51 -11.52
C LEU A 178 10.46 4.57 -10.99
N CYS A 179 11.24 5.43 -11.61
CA CYS A 179 12.56 5.80 -11.12
C CYS A 179 12.51 7.17 -10.42
N THR A 180 13.45 7.37 -9.51
CA THR A 180 13.78 8.69 -8.98
C THR A 180 14.36 9.59 -10.08
N PRO A 181 14.41 10.92 -9.89
CA PRO A 181 15.01 11.83 -10.87
C PRO A 181 16.44 11.49 -11.25
N ASP A 182 17.24 10.92 -10.34
CA ASP A 182 18.61 10.45 -10.56
C ASP A 182 18.71 9.04 -11.16
N GLY A 183 17.57 8.46 -11.59
CA GLY A 183 17.51 7.23 -12.38
C GLY A 183 17.52 5.93 -11.59
N LYS A 184 17.50 5.96 -10.27
CA LYS A 184 17.39 4.76 -9.44
C LYS A 184 15.95 4.25 -9.42
N LEU A 185 15.76 2.95 -9.31
CA LEU A 185 14.43 2.37 -9.10
C LEU A 185 13.85 2.84 -7.77
N SER A 186 12.55 3.06 -7.76
CA SER A 186 11.78 3.43 -6.59
C SER A 186 10.66 2.40 -6.34
N GLU A 187 9.46 2.72 -6.68
CA GLU A 187 8.28 1.90 -6.45
C GLU A 187 7.27 2.04 -7.58
N GLY A 188 6.24 1.20 -7.57
CA GLY A 188 5.11 1.31 -8.48
C GLY A 188 3.81 1.74 -7.78
N PRO A 189 2.72 1.91 -8.55
CA PRO A 189 1.42 2.31 -8.01
C PRO A 189 0.87 1.28 -7.02
N GLY A 190 1.12 1.51 -5.71
CA GLY A 190 0.62 0.69 -4.62
C GLY A 190 1.45 -0.54 -4.27
N PHE A 191 2.69 -0.65 -4.74
CA PHE A 191 3.60 -1.76 -4.41
C PHE A 191 5.07 -1.35 -4.39
N ASN A 192 5.89 -2.11 -3.65
CA ASN A 192 7.34 -2.08 -3.75
C ASN A 192 7.85 -3.22 -4.65
N VAL A 193 9.08 -3.10 -5.15
CA VAL A 193 9.72 -4.10 -6.01
C VAL A 193 10.89 -4.78 -5.31
N TRP A 194 11.09 -6.03 -5.64
CA TRP A 194 12.22 -6.87 -5.25
C TRP A 194 12.81 -7.55 -6.47
N LEU A 195 14.11 -7.79 -6.43
CA LEU A 195 14.81 -8.66 -7.37
C LEU A 195 15.66 -9.69 -6.64
N ALA A 196 15.81 -10.86 -7.24
CA ALA A 196 16.75 -11.88 -6.82
C ALA A 196 17.89 -11.98 -7.83
N LYS A 197 19.12 -12.02 -7.33
CA LYS A 197 20.31 -12.25 -8.15
C LYS A 197 21.33 -13.07 -7.37
N ASN A 198 21.75 -14.18 -7.93
CA ASN A 198 22.72 -15.08 -7.29
C ASN A 198 22.35 -15.43 -5.83
N GLY A 199 21.07 -15.80 -5.57
CA GLY A 199 20.57 -16.18 -4.25
C GLY A 199 20.46 -15.04 -3.23
N THR A 200 20.63 -13.79 -3.64
CA THR A 200 20.44 -12.61 -2.79
C THR A 200 19.23 -11.81 -3.25
N LEU A 201 18.35 -11.47 -2.31
CA LEU A 201 17.23 -10.55 -2.56
C LEU A 201 17.68 -9.11 -2.36
N LYS A 202 17.32 -8.25 -3.31
CA LYS A 202 17.56 -6.81 -3.23
C LYS A 202 16.27 -6.05 -3.41
N THR A 203 16.12 -4.92 -2.71
CA THR A 203 15.00 -3.99 -2.87
C THR A 203 15.55 -2.55 -2.84
N PRO A 204 14.95 -1.63 -3.61
CA PRO A 204 15.36 -0.24 -3.59
C PRO A 204 15.26 0.38 -2.19
N LYS A 205 16.14 1.36 -1.93
CA LYS A 205 16.11 2.24 -0.75
C LYS A 205 15.80 3.67 -1.17
N GLY A 206 15.36 4.48 -0.21
CA GLY A 206 15.25 5.94 -0.39
C GLY A 206 13.83 6.40 -0.74
N ASN A 207 13.63 7.03 -1.89
CA ASN A 207 12.37 7.70 -2.26
C ASN A 207 11.24 6.71 -2.59
N LEU A 208 10.75 5.99 -1.60
CA LEU A 208 9.66 5.01 -1.70
C LEU A 208 8.93 4.87 -0.36
N LEU A 209 7.73 4.31 -0.40
CA LEU A 209 7.01 3.94 0.81
C LEU A 209 7.68 2.71 1.46
N GLU A 210 7.91 2.78 2.77
CA GLU A 210 8.35 1.63 3.56
C GLU A 210 7.18 0.65 3.76
N GLY A 211 6.97 -0.22 2.76
CA GLY A 211 5.82 -1.13 2.69
C GLY A 211 5.83 -2.17 3.81
N ILE A 212 4.67 -2.41 4.45
CA ILE A 212 4.53 -3.42 5.50
C ILE A 212 4.78 -4.82 4.92
N THR A 213 4.26 -5.12 3.73
CA THR A 213 4.56 -6.40 3.05
C THR A 213 6.03 -6.48 2.62
N ARG A 214 6.65 -5.34 2.21
CA ARG A 214 8.09 -5.29 1.96
C ARG A 214 8.89 -5.66 3.23
N ARG A 215 8.55 -5.09 4.37
CA ARG A 215 9.12 -5.45 5.69
C ARG A 215 8.92 -6.93 6.00
N THR A 216 7.73 -7.47 5.72
CA THR A 216 7.42 -8.89 5.93
C THR A 216 8.36 -9.80 5.12
N VAL A 217 8.72 -9.43 3.90
CA VAL A 217 9.66 -10.22 3.07
C VAL A 217 11.05 -10.32 3.72
N PHE A 218 11.55 -9.28 4.39
CA PHE A 218 12.83 -9.38 5.13
C PHE A 218 12.76 -10.49 6.20
N GLU A 219 11.66 -10.56 6.94
CA GLU A 219 11.46 -11.57 7.99
C GLU A 219 11.34 -12.98 7.41
N LEU A 220 10.55 -13.14 6.33
CA LEU A 220 10.38 -14.44 5.65
C LEU A 220 11.67 -14.92 5.01
N ALA A 221 12.42 -14.04 4.36
CA ALA A 221 13.71 -14.36 3.75
C ALA A 221 14.74 -14.79 4.81
N ALA A 222 14.78 -14.10 5.95
CA ALA A 222 15.66 -14.46 7.06
C ALA A 222 15.32 -15.85 7.61
N GLU A 223 14.03 -16.20 7.72
CA GLU A 223 13.57 -17.52 8.20
C GLU A 223 14.03 -18.68 7.31
N ILE A 224 14.07 -18.45 5.99
CA ILE A 224 14.54 -19.46 5.03
C ILE A 224 16.02 -19.30 4.65
N GLY A 225 16.76 -18.48 5.38
CA GLY A 225 18.22 -18.30 5.20
C GLY A 225 18.62 -17.52 3.94
N ILE A 226 17.74 -16.74 3.35
CA ILE A 226 18.02 -15.91 2.17
C ILE A 226 18.53 -14.54 2.59
N LYS A 227 19.67 -14.14 2.05
CA LYS A 227 20.25 -12.82 2.29
C LYS A 227 19.41 -11.74 1.60
N THR A 228 19.15 -10.65 2.33
CA THR A 228 18.42 -9.48 1.83
C THR A 228 19.29 -8.22 1.91
N ILE A 229 19.15 -7.31 0.95
CA ILE A 229 19.89 -6.04 0.90
C ILE A 229 18.96 -4.91 0.44
N GLU A 230 18.91 -3.82 1.19
CA GLU A 230 18.39 -2.54 0.73
C GLU A 230 19.54 -1.74 0.09
N THR A 231 19.36 -1.35 -1.16
CA THR A 231 20.42 -0.64 -1.90
C THR A 231 19.85 0.22 -3.01
N ASP A 232 20.68 1.10 -3.57
CA ASP A 232 20.37 1.73 -4.84
C ASP A 232 20.38 0.66 -5.93
N ILE A 233 19.34 0.62 -6.73
CA ILE A 233 19.16 -0.32 -7.84
C ILE A 233 18.85 0.50 -9.09
N TYR A 234 19.48 0.14 -10.21
CA TYR A 234 19.23 0.76 -11.50
C TYR A 234 18.42 -0.17 -12.42
N PRO A 235 17.74 0.38 -13.44
CA PRO A 235 16.91 -0.39 -14.36
C PRO A 235 17.57 -1.65 -14.94
N ASP A 236 18.84 -1.56 -15.31
CA ASP A 236 19.55 -2.69 -15.93
C ASP A 236 19.79 -3.85 -14.95
N GLU A 237 20.01 -3.55 -13.65
CA GLU A 237 20.10 -4.61 -12.64
C GLU A 237 18.80 -5.41 -12.51
N LEU A 238 17.64 -4.73 -12.63
CA LEU A 238 16.33 -5.40 -12.60
C LEU A 238 16.12 -6.23 -13.87
N ARG A 239 16.49 -5.71 -15.05
CA ARG A 239 16.40 -6.44 -16.33
C ARG A 239 17.27 -7.68 -16.38
N GLU A 240 18.38 -7.69 -15.64
CA GLU A 240 19.35 -8.80 -15.56
C GLU A 240 19.10 -9.71 -14.34
N ALA A 241 18.03 -9.48 -13.57
CA ALA A 241 17.72 -10.29 -12.40
C ALA A 241 17.33 -11.73 -12.78
N ASP A 242 17.58 -12.67 -11.86
CA ASP A 242 17.16 -14.06 -12.03
C ASP A 242 15.64 -14.20 -11.81
N GLU A 243 15.12 -13.46 -10.83
CA GLU A 243 13.69 -13.32 -10.51
C GLU A 243 13.39 -11.88 -10.06
N ALA A 244 12.14 -11.44 -10.22
CA ALA A 244 11.63 -10.24 -9.59
C ALA A 244 10.18 -10.41 -9.16
N PHE A 245 9.75 -9.64 -8.18
CA PHE A 245 8.37 -9.64 -7.69
C PHE A 245 8.01 -8.29 -7.06
N THR A 246 6.71 -8.05 -6.96
CA THR A 246 6.16 -6.90 -6.26
C THR A 246 5.60 -7.29 -4.90
N THR A 247 5.52 -6.33 -3.97
CA THR A 247 4.92 -6.55 -2.64
C THR A 247 3.93 -5.45 -2.30
N THR A 248 2.73 -5.85 -1.88
CA THR A 248 1.63 -4.95 -1.53
C THR A 248 0.76 -5.55 -0.42
N THR A 249 0.08 -4.72 0.36
CA THR A 249 -0.88 -5.16 1.39
C THR A 249 -2.07 -5.87 0.74
N ALA A 250 -2.55 -5.38 -0.40
CA ALA A 250 -3.68 -5.95 -1.12
C ALA A 250 -3.19 -6.85 -2.27
N GLY A 251 -2.85 -8.10 -1.94
CA GLY A 251 -2.40 -9.11 -2.90
C GLY A 251 -1.06 -9.78 -2.57
N ALA A 252 -0.39 -9.39 -1.49
CA ALA A 252 0.89 -9.95 -1.02
C ALA A 252 2.03 -9.84 -2.06
N LEU A 253 2.49 -10.94 -2.63
CA LEU A 253 3.57 -11.01 -3.62
C LEU A 253 3.00 -11.34 -5.00
N ALA A 254 3.49 -10.66 -6.03
CA ALA A 254 3.19 -11.00 -7.43
C ALA A 254 4.49 -11.12 -8.23
N SER A 255 4.68 -12.25 -8.92
CA SER A 255 5.86 -12.49 -9.76
C SER A 255 5.90 -11.53 -10.94
N VAL A 256 7.10 -11.04 -11.25
CA VAL A 256 7.37 -10.29 -12.49
C VAL A 256 8.07 -11.24 -13.46
N VAL A 257 7.47 -11.46 -14.61
CA VAL A 257 7.99 -12.41 -15.63
C VAL A 257 8.48 -11.70 -16.89
N GLU A 258 8.10 -10.43 -17.04
CA GLU A 258 8.58 -9.57 -18.12
C GLU A 258 8.93 -8.18 -17.58
N ILE A 259 9.95 -7.56 -18.14
CA ILE A 259 10.30 -6.15 -17.94
C ILE A 259 10.35 -5.49 -19.32
N ASP A 260 9.57 -4.41 -19.50
CA ASP A 260 9.48 -3.68 -20.77
C ASP A 260 9.16 -4.62 -21.95
N SER A 261 8.21 -5.56 -21.73
CA SER A 261 7.80 -6.60 -22.70
C SER A 261 8.92 -7.55 -23.13
N LYS A 262 9.97 -7.70 -22.32
CA LYS A 262 11.03 -8.70 -22.53
C LYS A 262 11.02 -9.70 -21.38
N PRO A 263 11.15 -11.00 -21.67
CA PRO A 263 11.18 -12.01 -20.63
C PRO A 263 12.28 -11.73 -19.58
N LEU A 264 11.90 -11.85 -18.30
CA LEU A 264 12.83 -11.84 -17.18
C LEU A 264 13.23 -13.28 -16.86
N GLY A 265 14.52 -13.57 -16.78
CA GLY A 265 14.98 -14.94 -16.57
C GLY A 265 14.48 -15.88 -17.65
N ASN A 266 13.66 -16.87 -17.26
CA ASN A 266 13.02 -17.82 -18.18
C ASN A 266 11.60 -17.43 -18.61
N GLY A 267 11.13 -16.25 -18.23
CA GLY A 267 9.77 -15.76 -18.53
C GLY A 267 8.66 -16.44 -17.73
N ALA A 268 8.99 -17.08 -16.61
CA ALA A 268 8.04 -17.76 -15.74
C ALA A 268 8.18 -17.27 -14.27
N PRO A 269 7.14 -17.45 -13.44
CA PRO A 269 7.22 -17.15 -12.01
C PRO A 269 8.42 -17.83 -11.34
N GLY A 270 9.19 -17.05 -10.58
CA GLY A 270 10.39 -17.51 -9.93
C GLY A 270 10.13 -18.47 -8.76
N LEU A 271 11.03 -19.42 -8.54
CA LEU A 271 10.89 -20.42 -7.47
C LEU A 271 10.98 -19.76 -6.08
N LEU A 272 11.91 -18.83 -5.89
CA LEU A 272 12.06 -18.12 -4.62
C LEU A 272 10.85 -17.24 -4.33
N THR A 273 10.33 -16.55 -5.35
CA THR A 273 9.10 -15.76 -5.22
C THR A 273 7.92 -16.63 -4.81
N SER A 274 7.77 -17.80 -5.43
CA SER A 274 6.71 -18.76 -5.11
C SER A 274 6.82 -19.26 -3.68
N GLN A 275 8.03 -19.65 -3.24
CA GLN A 275 8.31 -20.12 -1.88
C GLN A 275 7.97 -19.03 -0.82
N LEU A 276 8.37 -17.78 -1.06
CA LEU A 276 8.06 -16.67 -0.16
C LEU A 276 6.56 -16.39 -0.11
N SER A 277 5.86 -16.46 -1.25
CA SER A 277 4.42 -16.26 -1.33
C SER A 277 3.65 -17.36 -0.57
N GLU A 278 4.02 -18.62 -0.76
CA GLU A 278 3.43 -19.75 -0.03
C GLU A 278 3.65 -19.62 1.48
N LEU A 279 4.87 -19.27 1.90
CA LEU A 279 5.21 -19.07 3.30
C LEU A 279 4.40 -17.90 3.91
N TYR A 280 4.27 -16.79 3.17
CA TYR A 280 3.47 -15.64 3.58
C TYR A 280 2.02 -16.03 3.87
N TRP A 281 1.35 -16.70 2.93
CA TRP A 281 -0.05 -17.06 3.07
C TRP A 281 -0.27 -18.14 4.13
N LYS A 282 0.64 -19.12 4.22
CA LYS A 282 0.62 -20.13 5.29
C LYS A 282 0.68 -19.48 6.66
N LYS A 283 1.67 -18.59 6.90
CA LYS A 283 1.84 -17.93 8.21
C LYS A 283 0.65 -17.03 8.56
N ARG A 284 0.08 -16.33 7.58
CA ARG A 284 -1.15 -15.56 7.81
C ARG A 284 -2.30 -16.45 8.26
N LYS A 285 -2.49 -17.58 7.60
CA LYS A 285 -3.52 -18.56 7.98
C LYS A 285 -3.28 -19.14 9.38
N ASP A 286 -2.02 -19.28 9.78
CA ASP A 286 -1.63 -19.76 11.11
C ASP A 286 -1.73 -18.64 12.19
N GLY A 287 -2.26 -17.45 11.87
CA GLY A 287 -2.46 -16.33 12.80
C GLY A 287 -1.24 -15.44 13.04
N TRP A 288 -0.17 -15.61 12.27
CA TRP A 288 1.04 -14.79 12.43
C TRP A 288 0.77 -13.31 12.21
N TYR A 289 1.02 -12.49 13.23
CA TYR A 289 0.69 -11.06 13.29
C TYR A 289 -0.78 -10.73 12.97
N GLY A 290 -1.67 -11.70 13.17
CA GLY A 290 -3.11 -11.51 13.03
C GLY A 290 -3.73 -10.88 14.27
N THR A 291 -4.63 -9.93 14.09
CA THR A 291 -5.52 -9.40 15.11
C THR A 291 -6.95 -9.69 14.67
N HIS A 292 -7.68 -10.51 15.43
CA HIS A 292 -9.04 -10.84 15.04
C HIS A 292 -9.99 -9.65 15.25
N VAL A 293 -10.91 -9.45 14.33
CA VAL A 293 -11.89 -8.35 14.39
C VAL A 293 -12.68 -8.40 15.69
N ASP A 294 -13.11 -9.58 16.12
CA ASP A 294 -13.94 -9.75 17.31
C ASP A 294 -13.21 -9.33 18.59
N ASP A 295 -11.88 -9.54 18.68
CA ASP A 295 -11.07 -9.11 19.84
C ASP A 295 -11.07 -7.58 20.01
N LEU A 296 -11.31 -6.83 18.93
CA LEU A 296 -11.36 -5.36 18.93
C LEU A 296 -12.77 -4.81 19.17
N LEU A 297 -13.81 -5.63 18.95
CA LEU A 297 -15.21 -5.27 19.21
C LEU A 297 -15.60 -5.48 20.68
N GLU A 298 -14.90 -6.36 21.41
CA GLU A 298 -15.13 -6.65 22.82
C GLU A 298 -14.46 -5.66 23.79
N GLN A 299 -13.63 -4.73 23.28
CA GLN A 299 -12.96 -3.68 24.06
C GLN A 299 -13.82 -2.40 24.18
#